data_b0abfe6d4a1f7b454d8ec08123e92dfa
#
_entry.id   b0abfe6d4a1f7b454d8ec08123e92dfa
#
_cell.length_a   1.000
_cell.length_b   1.000
_cell.length_c   1.000
_cell.angle_alpha   90.00
_cell.angle_beta   90.00
_cell.angle_gamma   90.00
#
_symmetry.space_group_name_H-M   'P 1'
#
loop_
_entity.id
_entity.type
_entity.pdbx_description
1 polymer ?
#
loop_
_entity_poly.entity_id
_entity_poly.type
_entity_poly.pdbx_seq_one_letter_code
_entity_poly.pdbx_strand_id
1 'polypeptide(L)'
;MGHTLNDTEVRVLGSLIEKEITTPDYYPLSLNALVAACNQSSNRNPVVHFGEDTVTRALDTLREKKLVHQVERSESRVTKYRHVLYEAMGLGRPTIAVMCALMLRGPQTVGEIRTRSNRLYDFSSLEEVETVLNSLMSGEPPLIVRLPRQTGQKEVRYAHLLSGEVRLVEPEAEPDRIGKLEKELDDLKKQFEEFRKQFE
;
A
#
# COMPACT_ATOMS: atom_id res chain seq x y z
N MET A 1 -13.81 -15.84 5.15
CA MET A 1 -12.35 -16.03 5.06
C MET A 1 -11.70 -15.31 6.22
N GLY A 2 -11.02 -16.05 7.14
CA GLY A 2 -10.51 -15.47 8.39
C GLY A 2 -8.99 -15.32 8.44
N HIS A 3 -8.34 -15.04 7.30
CA HIS A 3 -6.88 -14.94 7.29
C HIS A 3 -6.46 -13.47 7.23
N THR A 4 -5.94 -12.98 8.35
CA THR A 4 -5.26 -11.69 8.40
C THR A 4 -3.90 -11.80 7.68
N LEU A 5 -3.58 -10.83 6.82
CA LEU A 5 -2.30 -10.73 6.13
C LEU A 5 -1.36 -9.79 6.88
N ASN A 6 -0.08 -10.14 6.95
CA ASN A 6 0.95 -9.21 7.42
C ASN A 6 1.39 -8.26 6.27
N ASP A 7 2.16 -7.22 6.59
CA ASP A 7 2.57 -6.20 5.62
C ASP A 7 3.38 -6.76 4.45
N THR A 8 4.19 -7.80 4.69
CA THR A 8 4.96 -8.47 3.64
C THR A 8 4.04 -9.24 2.68
N GLU A 9 3.08 -9.98 3.23
CA GLU A 9 2.08 -10.71 2.44
C GLU A 9 1.21 -9.74 1.59
N VAL A 10 0.81 -8.61 2.17
CA VAL A 10 0.07 -7.56 1.46
C VAL A 10 0.90 -7.01 0.31
N ARG A 11 2.19 -6.71 0.54
CA ARG A 11 3.10 -6.22 -0.49
C ARG A 11 3.29 -7.23 -1.62
N VAL A 12 3.53 -8.49 -1.29
CA VAL A 12 3.71 -9.59 -2.26
C VAL A 12 2.45 -9.78 -3.10
N LEU A 13 1.30 -9.89 -2.45
CA LEU A 13 0.01 -10.08 -3.12
C LEU A 13 -0.34 -8.88 -4.03
N GLY A 14 -0.21 -7.66 -3.51
CA GLY A 14 -0.44 -6.43 -4.29
C GLY A 14 0.50 -6.31 -5.50
N SER A 15 1.77 -6.74 -5.35
CA SER A 15 2.72 -6.74 -6.47
C SER A 15 2.36 -7.76 -7.53
N LEU A 16 1.87 -8.95 -7.16
CA LEU A 16 1.38 -9.94 -8.12
C LEU A 16 0.17 -9.41 -8.91
N ILE A 17 -0.80 -8.79 -8.23
CA ILE A 17 -1.98 -8.19 -8.86
C ILE A 17 -1.58 -7.09 -9.85
N GLU A 18 -0.72 -6.16 -9.40
CA GLU A 18 -0.25 -5.08 -10.27
C GLU A 18 0.40 -5.63 -11.55
N LYS A 19 1.28 -6.63 -11.43
CA LYS A 19 2.04 -7.16 -12.57
C LYS A 19 1.20 -8.00 -13.51
N GLU A 20 0.20 -8.70 -13.02
CA GLU A 20 -0.77 -9.38 -13.89
C GLU A 20 -1.46 -8.39 -14.84
N ILE A 21 -1.84 -7.22 -14.33
CA ILE A 21 -2.57 -6.22 -15.11
C ILE A 21 -1.64 -5.37 -15.99
N THR A 22 -0.50 -4.93 -15.43
CA THR A 22 0.37 -3.95 -16.11
C THR A 22 1.42 -4.56 -17.03
N THR A 23 1.79 -5.81 -16.80
CA THR A 23 2.81 -6.53 -17.57
C THR A 23 2.41 -7.99 -17.79
N PRO A 24 1.27 -8.29 -18.44
CA PRO A 24 0.71 -9.64 -18.56
C PRO A 24 1.65 -10.60 -19.31
N ASP A 25 2.45 -10.12 -20.26
CA ASP A 25 3.40 -10.95 -21.03
C ASP A 25 4.48 -11.58 -20.14
N TYR A 26 4.80 -10.96 -19.01
CA TYR A 26 5.78 -11.46 -18.04
C TYR A 26 5.16 -12.21 -16.87
N TYR A 27 3.83 -12.33 -16.82
CA TYR A 27 3.09 -13.00 -15.78
C TYR A 27 2.77 -14.47 -16.16
N PRO A 28 2.81 -15.43 -15.24
CA PRO A 28 3.16 -15.38 -13.81
C PRO A 28 4.63 -15.05 -13.55
N LEU A 29 4.94 -14.49 -12.35
CA LEU A 29 6.27 -14.00 -11.99
C LEU A 29 7.16 -15.09 -11.41
N SER A 30 8.47 -15.08 -11.76
CA SER A 30 9.50 -15.78 -11.00
C SER A 30 9.74 -15.09 -9.65
N LEU A 31 10.42 -15.79 -8.70
CA LEU A 31 10.79 -15.21 -7.41
C LEU A 31 11.58 -13.90 -7.57
N ASN A 32 12.62 -13.88 -8.40
CA ASN A 32 13.45 -12.70 -8.63
C ASN A 32 12.63 -11.52 -9.19
N ALA A 33 11.74 -11.78 -10.16
CA ALA A 33 10.86 -10.75 -10.70
C ALA A 33 9.88 -10.20 -9.65
N LEU A 34 9.39 -11.06 -8.75
CA LEU A 34 8.51 -10.66 -7.66
C LEU A 34 9.25 -9.86 -6.60
N VAL A 35 10.46 -10.24 -6.21
CA VAL A 35 11.32 -9.46 -5.30
C VAL A 35 11.56 -8.06 -5.88
N ALA A 36 11.92 -7.96 -7.16
CA ALA A 36 12.09 -6.68 -7.84
C ALA A 36 10.78 -5.87 -7.86
N ALA A 37 9.62 -6.51 -8.08
CA ALA A 37 8.32 -5.85 -8.06
C ALA A 37 7.94 -5.33 -6.65
N CYS A 38 8.26 -6.06 -5.59
CA CYS A 38 8.02 -5.61 -4.20
C CYS A 38 8.87 -4.39 -3.84
N ASN A 39 10.11 -4.34 -4.30
CA ASN A 39 11.13 -3.35 -3.95
C ASN A 39 11.14 -2.11 -4.87
N GLN A 40 10.18 -1.96 -5.77
CA GLN A 40 10.12 -0.78 -6.64
C GLN A 40 10.10 0.52 -5.83
N SER A 41 10.86 1.53 -6.28
CA SER A 41 10.87 2.86 -5.66
C SER A 41 9.63 3.69 -5.97
N SER A 42 8.94 3.37 -7.07
CA SER A 42 7.71 4.05 -7.48
C SER A 42 6.48 3.19 -7.21
N ASN A 43 5.34 3.84 -7.03
CA ASN A 43 4.04 3.17 -6.79
C ASN A 43 4.02 2.28 -5.53
N ARG A 44 4.85 2.59 -4.54
CA ARG A 44 4.96 1.89 -3.25
C ARG A 44 5.00 2.90 -2.10
N ASN A 45 4.27 2.60 -1.04
CA ASN A 45 4.37 3.34 0.22
C ASN A 45 4.09 2.37 1.38
N PRO A 46 5.08 2.13 2.26
CA PRO A 46 6.47 2.58 2.17
C PRO A 46 7.26 1.88 1.07
N VAL A 47 8.40 2.43 0.66
CA VAL A 47 9.40 1.71 -0.13
C VAL A 47 10.09 0.71 0.79
N VAL A 48 10.29 -0.52 0.30
CA VAL A 48 10.90 -1.62 1.08
C VAL A 48 12.07 -2.25 0.31
N HIS A 49 12.90 -2.99 1.03
CA HIS A 49 14.04 -3.72 0.51
C HIS A 49 13.99 -5.18 0.99
N PHE A 50 13.02 -5.95 0.49
CA PHE A 50 12.86 -7.36 0.84
C PHE A 50 13.91 -8.22 0.14
N GLY A 51 14.53 -9.14 0.90
CA GLY A 51 15.34 -10.22 0.33
C GLY A 51 14.46 -11.38 -0.17
N GLU A 52 15.07 -12.30 -0.91
CA GLU A 52 14.40 -13.49 -1.45
C GLU A 52 13.75 -14.34 -0.36
N ASP A 53 14.43 -14.57 0.76
CA ASP A 53 13.90 -15.35 1.90
C ASP A 53 12.63 -14.74 2.50
N THR A 54 12.54 -13.41 2.52
CA THR A 54 11.37 -12.69 3.04
C THR A 54 10.17 -12.89 2.12
N VAL A 55 10.38 -12.77 0.80
CA VAL A 55 9.33 -12.96 -0.21
C VAL A 55 8.92 -14.43 -0.29
N THR A 56 9.86 -15.37 -0.18
CA THR A 56 9.57 -16.82 -0.18
C THR A 56 8.67 -17.20 0.99
N ARG A 57 9.01 -16.76 2.21
CA ARG A 57 8.16 -17.01 3.38
C ARG A 57 6.74 -16.44 3.22
N ALA A 58 6.62 -15.24 2.67
CA ALA A 58 5.31 -14.66 2.39
C ALA A 58 4.54 -15.44 1.32
N LEU A 59 5.20 -15.95 0.28
CA LEU A 59 4.59 -16.81 -0.72
C LEU A 59 4.08 -18.12 -0.12
N ASP A 60 4.84 -18.75 0.76
CA ASP A 60 4.44 -20.01 1.41
C ASP A 60 3.17 -19.80 2.24
N THR A 61 3.14 -18.77 3.09
CA THR A 61 1.95 -18.46 3.89
C THR A 61 0.75 -18.01 3.02
N LEU A 62 0.96 -17.29 1.92
CA LEU A 62 -0.11 -16.93 0.99
C LEU A 62 -0.65 -18.16 0.24
N ARG A 63 0.19 -19.17 -0.03
CA ARG A 63 -0.26 -20.45 -0.62
C ARG A 63 -1.10 -21.25 0.37
N GLU A 64 -0.70 -21.33 1.64
CA GLU A 64 -1.50 -21.93 2.72
C GLU A 64 -2.87 -21.24 2.86
N LYS A 65 -2.90 -19.91 2.72
CA LYS A 65 -4.13 -19.10 2.71
C LYS A 65 -4.92 -19.21 1.39
N LYS A 66 -4.43 -19.97 0.40
CA LYS A 66 -5.05 -20.14 -0.94
C LYS A 66 -5.24 -18.82 -1.70
N LEU A 67 -4.33 -17.88 -1.54
CA LEU A 67 -4.33 -16.58 -2.23
C LEU A 67 -3.29 -16.50 -3.36
N VAL A 68 -2.33 -17.44 -3.37
CA VAL A 68 -1.28 -17.56 -4.39
C VAL A 68 -1.15 -19.02 -4.83
N HIS A 69 -0.96 -19.22 -6.13
CA HIS A 69 -0.60 -20.52 -6.69
C HIS A 69 0.81 -20.49 -7.27
N GLN A 70 1.52 -21.59 -7.06
CA GLN A 70 2.74 -21.92 -7.76
C GLN A 70 2.38 -22.54 -9.12
N VAL A 71 3.04 -22.09 -10.18
CA VAL A 71 2.82 -22.57 -11.55
C VAL A 71 4.13 -23.17 -12.05
N GLU A 72 4.12 -24.44 -12.33
CA GLU A 72 5.20 -25.15 -12.98
C GLU A 72 4.84 -25.34 -14.46
N ARG A 73 5.72 -24.95 -15.36
CA ARG A 73 5.58 -25.28 -16.78
C ARG A 73 6.56 -26.40 -17.09
N SER A 74 6.08 -27.44 -17.78
CA SER A 74 6.87 -28.60 -18.18
C SER A 74 8.15 -28.26 -18.97
N GLU A 75 8.18 -27.09 -19.61
CA GLU A 75 9.30 -26.60 -20.41
C GLU A 75 10.22 -25.62 -19.66
N SER A 76 9.89 -25.22 -18.43
CA SER A 76 10.68 -24.26 -17.66
C SER A 76 11.03 -24.81 -16.28
N ARG A 77 12.35 -24.79 -15.96
CA ARG A 77 12.85 -25.18 -14.63
C ARG A 77 12.61 -24.09 -13.56
N VAL A 78 12.06 -22.93 -13.95
CA VAL A 78 11.87 -21.80 -13.05
C VAL A 78 10.42 -21.80 -12.57
N THR A 79 10.27 -21.98 -11.27
CA THR A 79 8.99 -21.81 -10.57
C THR A 79 8.44 -20.40 -10.73
N LYS A 80 7.16 -20.28 -11.03
CA LYS A 80 6.45 -19.01 -11.15
C LYS A 80 5.26 -18.96 -10.20
N TYR A 81 4.82 -17.76 -9.87
CA TYR A 81 3.75 -17.50 -8.90
C TYR A 81 2.68 -16.62 -9.52
N ARG A 82 1.41 -16.96 -9.26
CA ARG A 82 0.25 -16.13 -9.59
C ARG A 82 -0.66 -15.98 -8.39
N HIS A 83 -1.33 -14.83 -8.28
CA HIS A 83 -2.41 -14.68 -7.30
C HIS A 83 -3.71 -15.31 -7.83
N VAL A 84 -4.63 -15.56 -6.90
CA VAL A 84 -5.98 -16.08 -7.20
C VAL A 84 -7.06 -15.25 -6.48
N LEU A 85 -6.80 -13.96 -6.24
CA LEU A 85 -7.69 -13.10 -5.45
C LEU A 85 -9.03 -12.87 -6.15
N TYR A 86 -9.05 -12.83 -7.49
CA TYR A 86 -10.30 -12.74 -8.28
C TYR A 86 -11.22 -13.90 -7.96
N GLU A 87 -10.68 -15.12 -8.05
CA GLU A 87 -11.43 -16.35 -7.84
C GLU A 87 -11.77 -16.54 -6.36
N ALA A 88 -10.83 -16.22 -5.47
CA ALA A 88 -10.98 -16.42 -4.03
C ALA A 88 -12.03 -15.51 -3.40
N MET A 89 -12.20 -14.29 -3.94
CA MET A 89 -13.10 -13.27 -3.38
C MET A 89 -14.21 -12.84 -4.31
N GLY A 90 -14.30 -13.37 -5.53
CA GLY A 90 -15.32 -13.00 -6.52
C GLY A 90 -15.25 -11.52 -6.94
N LEU A 91 -14.05 -10.93 -6.96
CA LEU A 91 -13.87 -9.50 -7.21
C LEU A 91 -13.71 -9.20 -8.71
N GLY A 92 -14.38 -8.16 -9.18
CA GLY A 92 -14.23 -7.64 -10.54
C GLY A 92 -12.99 -6.74 -10.71
N ARG A 93 -12.68 -6.37 -11.97
CA ARG A 93 -11.51 -5.54 -12.30
C ARG A 93 -11.47 -4.18 -11.56
N PRO A 94 -12.56 -3.40 -11.49
CA PRO A 94 -12.54 -2.13 -10.76
C PRO A 94 -12.20 -2.30 -9.28
N THR A 95 -12.80 -3.31 -8.66
CA THR A 95 -12.63 -3.65 -7.24
C THR A 95 -11.18 -4.04 -6.93
N ILE A 96 -10.59 -4.89 -7.78
CA ILE A 96 -9.19 -5.31 -7.66
C ILE A 96 -8.23 -4.14 -7.85
N ALA A 97 -8.52 -3.20 -8.76
CA ALA A 97 -7.70 -2.02 -8.97
C ALA A 97 -7.65 -1.13 -7.71
N VAL A 98 -8.80 -0.92 -7.06
CA VAL A 98 -8.88 -0.21 -5.77
C VAL A 98 -8.10 -0.95 -4.69
N MET A 99 -8.35 -2.25 -4.52
CA MET A 99 -7.64 -3.06 -3.53
C MET A 99 -6.13 -3.04 -3.74
N CYS A 100 -5.66 -3.21 -4.98
CA CYS A 100 -4.24 -3.15 -5.32
C CYS A 100 -3.62 -1.79 -4.97
N ALA A 101 -4.30 -0.69 -5.28
CA ALA A 101 -3.83 0.65 -4.95
C ALA A 101 -3.69 0.85 -3.43
N LEU A 102 -4.68 0.38 -2.64
CA LEU A 102 -4.65 0.45 -1.18
C LEU A 102 -3.56 -0.46 -0.56
N MET A 103 -3.39 -1.67 -1.09
CA MET A 103 -2.38 -2.62 -0.63
C MET A 103 -0.94 -2.12 -0.86
N LEU A 104 -0.69 -1.48 -1.99
CA LEU A 104 0.66 -1.03 -2.35
C LEU A 104 1.04 0.34 -1.77
N ARG A 105 0.06 1.17 -1.42
CA ARG A 105 0.28 2.56 -1.03
C ARG A 105 -0.33 2.97 0.32
N GLY A 106 -1.04 2.05 0.98
CA GLY A 106 -1.75 2.34 2.23
C GLY A 106 -2.98 3.21 2.05
N PRO A 107 -3.43 3.91 3.09
CA PRO A 107 -4.66 4.69 3.08
C PRO A 107 -4.65 5.85 2.08
N GLN A 108 -5.72 5.99 1.27
CA GLN A 108 -5.83 6.98 0.20
C GLN A 108 -7.21 7.64 0.15
N THR A 109 -7.26 8.88 -0.37
CA THR A 109 -8.49 9.59 -0.70
C THR A 109 -9.10 9.04 -2.01
N VAL A 110 -10.36 9.38 -2.31
CA VAL A 110 -11.03 8.98 -3.58
C VAL A 110 -10.24 9.47 -4.80
N GLY A 111 -9.80 10.73 -4.77
CA GLY A 111 -9.01 11.31 -5.85
C GLY A 111 -7.64 10.65 -6.04
N GLU A 112 -6.95 10.30 -4.94
CA GLU A 112 -5.70 9.55 -4.99
C GLU A 112 -5.91 8.14 -5.57
N ILE A 113 -6.97 7.44 -5.17
CA ILE A 113 -7.31 6.10 -5.70
C ILE A 113 -7.54 6.19 -7.21
N ARG A 114 -8.38 7.12 -7.69
CA ARG A 114 -8.63 7.31 -9.11
C ARG A 114 -7.34 7.50 -9.90
N THR A 115 -6.51 8.44 -9.47
CA THR A 115 -5.27 8.79 -10.18
C THR A 115 -4.26 7.64 -10.18
N ARG A 116 -4.14 6.92 -9.05
CA ARG A 116 -3.12 5.89 -8.85
C ARG A 116 -3.50 4.53 -9.40
N SER A 117 -4.78 4.28 -9.65
CA SER A 117 -5.28 3.04 -10.26
C SER A 117 -5.50 3.11 -11.76
N ASN A 118 -5.28 4.25 -12.43
CA ASN A 118 -5.57 4.42 -13.87
C ASN A 118 -4.85 3.40 -14.77
N ARG A 119 -3.67 2.90 -14.38
CA ARG A 119 -2.95 1.85 -15.11
C ARG A 119 -3.51 0.44 -14.88
N LEU A 120 -4.32 0.26 -13.84
CA LEU A 120 -4.96 -0.99 -13.47
C LEU A 120 -6.39 -1.05 -14.00
N TYR A 121 -7.11 0.06 -13.84
CA TYR A 121 -8.45 0.31 -14.34
C TYR A 121 -8.67 1.81 -14.46
N ASP A 122 -9.12 2.27 -15.63
CA ASP A 122 -9.35 3.69 -15.91
C ASP A 122 -10.77 4.07 -15.48
N PHE A 123 -10.88 4.62 -14.28
CA PHE A 123 -12.15 5.11 -13.73
C PHE A 123 -12.61 6.38 -14.47
N SER A 124 -13.80 6.35 -15.01
CA SER A 124 -14.40 7.47 -15.77
C SER A 124 -14.64 8.70 -14.89
N SER A 125 -15.03 8.50 -13.63
CA SER A 125 -15.36 9.57 -12.69
C SER A 125 -14.99 9.24 -11.24
N LEU A 126 -15.10 10.22 -10.33
CA LEU A 126 -14.95 10.00 -8.87
C LEU A 126 -16.12 9.20 -8.32
N GLU A 127 -17.32 9.39 -8.85
CA GLU A 127 -18.54 8.69 -8.46
C GLU A 127 -18.43 7.18 -8.73
N GLU A 128 -17.75 6.80 -9.83
CA GLU A 128 -17.49 5.38 -10.11
C GLU A 128 -16.56 4.78 -9.05
N VAL A 129 -15.52 5.49 -8.64
CA VAL A 129 -14.63 5.05 -7.54
C VAL A 129 -15.41 4.92 -6.24
N GLU A 130 -16.27 5.91 -5.90
CA GLU A 130 -17.09 5.89 -4.70
C GLU A 130 -18.08 4.70 -4.70
N THR A 131 -18.64 4.37 -5.85
CA THR A 131 -19.52 3.20 -6.01
C THR A 131 -18.78 1.91 -5.68
N VAL A 132 -17.54 1.75 -6.18
CA VAL A 132 -16.70 0.59 -5.88
C VAL A 132 -16.30 0.55 -4.41
N LEU A 133 -15.94 1.70 -3.83
CA LEU A 133 -15.61 1.79 -2.40
C LEU A 133 -16.81 1.40 -1.52
N ASN A 134 -18.00 1.87 -1.85
CA ASN A 134 -19.21 1.52 -1.11
C ASN A 134 -19.51 0.01 -1.21
N SER A 135 -19.34 -0.60 -2.37
CA SER A 135 -19.48 -2.04 -2.55
C SER A 135 -18.48 -2.83 -1.70
N LEU A 136 -17.22 -2.39 -1.62
CA LEU A 136 -16.17 -3.02 -0.80
C LEU A 136 -16.40 -2.86 0.70
N MET A 137 -17.03 -1.77 1.14
CA MET A 137 -17.38 -1.55 2.55
C MET A 137 -18.62 -2.34 2.97
N SER A 138 -19.60 -2.54 2.07
CA SER A 138 -20.85 -3.24 2.36
C SER A 138 -20.77 -4.76 2.15
N GLY A 139 -19.64 -5.27 1.69
CA GLY A 139 -19.42 -6.72 1.53
C GLY A 139 -19.39 -7.46 2.87
N GLU A 140 -19.64 -8.77 2.83
CA GLU A 140 -19.55 -9.65 4.00
C GLU A 140 -18.50 -10.74 3.78
N PRO A 141 -17.31 -10.62 4.41
CA PRO A 141 -16.84 -9.50 5.26
C PRO A 141 -16.45 -8.25 4.46
N PRO A 142 -16.47 -7.05 5.09
CA PRO A 142 -16.00 -5.84 4.44
C PRO A 142 -14.50 -5.95 4.13
N LEU A 143 -14.08 -5.43 2.97
CA LEU A 143 -12.68 -5.50 2.53
C LEU A 143 -11.92 -4.19 2.73
N ILE A 144 -12.64 -3.09 2.92
CA ILE A 144 -12.07 -1.77 3.20
C ILE A 144 -12.86 -1.06 4.30
N VAL A 145 -12.25 -0.04 4.85
CA VAL A 145 -12.85 0.85 5.84
C VAL A 145 -12.60 2.31 5.47
N ARG A 146 -13.59 3.15 5.74
CA ARG A 146 -13.44 4.60 5.70
C ARG A 146 -12.86 5.08 7.02
N LEU A 147 -11.70 5.71 6.98
CA LEU A 147 -11.04 6.24 8.17
C LEU A 147 -11.64 7.59 8.58
N PRO A 148 -11.71 7.89 9.89
CA PRO A 148 -12.08 9.21 10.35
C PRO A 148 -11.09 10.25 9.85
N ARG A 149 -11.56 11.47 9.65
CA ARG A 149 -10.75 12.59 9.20
C ARG A 149 -9.78 12.99 10.32
N GLN A 150 -8.48 12.94 10.04
CA GLN A 150 -7.47 13.38 10.98
C GLN A 150 -7.30 14.92 10.94
N THR A 151 -6.82 15.50 12.03
CA THR A 151 -6.51 16.94 12.11
C THR A 151 -5.56 17.34 10.98
N GLY A 152 -5.88 18.41 10.26
CA GLY A 152 -5.10 18.88 9.10
C GLY A 152 -5.41 18.19 7.76
N GLN A 153 -6.20 17.13 7.73
CA GLN A 153 -6.63 16.49 6.48
C GLN A 153 -7.93 17.11 5.96
N LYS A 154 -7.97 17.45 4.66
CA LYS A 154 -9.18 17.99 4.00
C LYS A 154 -10.19 16.92 3.65
N GLU A 155 -9.74 15.71 3.34
CA GLU A 155 -10.56 14.60 2.85
C GLU A 155 -10.39 13.34 3.70
N VAL A 156 -11.40 12.49 3.68
CA VAL A 156 -11.35 11.17 4.30
C VAL A 156 -10.48 10.22 3.48
N ARG A 157 -9.90 9.23 4.15
CA ARG A 157 -9.10 8.18 3.51
C ARG A 157 -9.76 6.83 3.68
N TYR A 158 -9.47 5.93 2.76
CA TYR A 158 -9.91 4.54 2.77
C TYR A 158 -8.70 3.63 2.91
N ALA A 159 -8.85 2.55 3.67
CA ALA A 159 -7.82 1.55 3.89
C ALA A 159 -8.38 0.15 3.71
N HIS A 160 -7.54 -0.81 3.28
CA HIS A 160 -7.95 -2.21 3.20
C HIS A 160 -7.97 -2.86 4.59
N LEU A 161 -8.83 -3.89 4.75
CA LEU A 161 -8.98 -4.67 5.98
C LEU A 161 -8.31 -6.06 5.89
N LEU A 162 -7.52 -6.33 4.87
CA LEU A 162 -6.82 -7.62 4.72
C LEU A 162 -5.82 -7.88 5.85
N SER A 163 -5.32 -6.84 6.51
CA SER A 163 -4.44 -6.93 7.69
C SER A 163 -5.17 -6.83 9.03
N GLY A 164 -6.49 -6.98 9.03
CA GLY A 164 -7.35 -6.77 10.20
C GLY A 164 -7.76 -5.30 10.36
N GLU A 165 -8.20 -4.94 11.55
CA GLU A 165 -8.61 -3.57 11.85
C GLU A 165 -7.44 -2.60 11.71
N VAL A 166 -7.72 -1.47 11.04
CA VAL A 166 -6.72 -0.40 10.89
C VAL A 166 -6.55 0.27 12.24
N ARG A 167 -5.41 0.06 12.89
CA ARG A 167 -5.05 0.87 14.04
C ARG A 167 -4.76 2.28 13.54
N LEU A 168 -5.68 3.20 13.82
CA LEU A 168 -5.40 4.61 13.70
C LEU A 168 -4.35 4.91 14.78
N VAL A 169 -3.09 4.94 14.39
CA VAL A 169 -2.11 5.64 15.19
C VAL A 169 -2.52 7.11 15.05
N GLU A 170 -3.20 7.65 16.07
CA GLU A 170 -3.23 9.10 16.22
C GLU A 170 -1.77 9.51 16.13
N PRO A 171 -1.40 10.44 15.23
CA PRO A 171 -0.05 10.97 15.28
C PRO A 171 0.12 11.39 16.75
N GLU A 172 1.03 10.72 17.46
CA GLU A 172 1.48 11.24 18.76
C GLU A 172 1.72 12.70 18.47
N ALA A 173 0.97 13.57 19.15
CA ALA A 173 1.12 15.00 18.97
C ALA A 173 2.62 15.22 19.10
N GLU A 174 3.31 15.48 17.96
CA GLU A 174 4.77 15.67 17.99
C GLU A 174 4.98 16.75 19.03
N PRO A 175 5.63 16.44 20.16
CA PRO A 175 5.64 17.36 21.27
C PRO A 175 6.31 18.63 20.78
N ASP A 176 5.46 19.60 20.42
CA ASP A 176 5.83 20.99 20.16
C ASP A 176 7.15 21.16 19.36
N ARG A 177 7.26 20.45 18.21
CA ARG A 177 8.42 20.60 17.33
C ARG A 177 8.55 22.04 16.83
N ILE A 178 7.42 22.72 16.66
CA ILE A 178 7.37 24.16 16.30
C ILE A 178 7.91 24.97 17.45
N GLY A 179 7.45 24.80 18.68
CA GLY A 179 7.96 25.53 19.86
C GLY A 179 9.42 25.21 20.17
N LYS A 180 9.90 23.99 19.90
CA LYS A 180 11.34 23.69 19.99
C LYS A 180 12.15 24.43 18.93
N LEU A 181 11.69 24.44 17.68
CA LEU A 181 12.36 25.17 16.59
C LEU A 181 12.33 26.69 16.82
N GLU A 182 11.22 27.21 17.30
CA GLU A 182 11.12 28.63 17.68
C GLU A 182 12.09 28.99 18.78
N LYS A 183 12.24 28.14 19.79
CA LYS A 183 13.22 28.34 20.89
C LYS A 183 14.66 28.24 20.40
N GLU A 184 14.99 27.27 19.59
CA GLU A 184 16.33 27.15 18.97
C GLU A 184 16.66 28.37 18.10
N LEU A 185 15.68 28.87 17.34
CA LEU A 185 15.83 30.07 16.51
C LEU A 185 16.08 31.32 17.38
N ASP A 186 15.37 31.47 18.50
CA ASP A 186 15.53 32.59 19.39
C ASP A 186 16.90 32.56 20.11
N ASP A 187 17.33 31.38 20.52
CA ASP A 187 18.66 31.18 21.11
C ASP A 187 19.78 31.46 20.10
N LEU A 188 19.62 31.02 18.85
CA LEU A 188 20.58 31.34 17.79
C LEU A 188 20.64 32.84 17.47
N LYS A 189 19.53 33.54 17.46
CA LYS A 189 19.49 35.01 17.30
C LYS A 189 20.23 35.71 18.40
N LYS A 190 20.06 35.31 19.67
CA LYS A 190 20.78 35.87 20.81
C LYS A 190 22.30 35.67 20.69
N GLN A 191 22.72 34.44 20.34
CA GLN A 191 24.14 34.14 20.12
C GLN A 191 24.74 34.99 18.99
N PHE A 192 23.99 35.17 17.91
CA PHE A 192 24.43 36.01 16.79
C PHE A 192 24.56 37.50 17.18
N GLU A 193 23.63 38.03 17.96
CA GLU A 193 23.70 39.38 18.45
C GLU A 193 24.89 39.60 19.44
N GLU A 194 25.16 38.65 20.33
CA GLU A 194 26.32 38.65 21.21
C GLU A 194 27.62 38.58 20.40
N PHE A 195 27.69 37.73 19.40
CA PHE A 195 28.85 37.64 18.51
C PHE A 195 29.09 38.97 17.77
N ARG A 196 28.04 39.58 17.24
CA ARG A 196 28.13 40.85 16.51
C ARG A 196 28.69 41.96 17.41
N LYS A 197 28.29 42.03 18.70
CA LYS A 197 28.79 43.02 19.68
C LYS A 197 30.28 42.87 20.02
N GLN A 198 30.91 41.73 19.71
CA GLN A 198 32.35 41.56 19.91
C GLN A 198 33.19 42.19 18.81
N PHE A 199 32.59 42.64 17.74
CA PHE A 199 33.25 43.26 16.58
C PHE A 199 32.86 44.72 16.33
N GLU A 200 31.99 45.28 17.17
CA GLU A 200 31.69 46.71 17.26
C GLU A 200 32.50 47.35 18.41
#